data_7ef1f611f38f5f733e2c18f50f63d986
#
_entry.id   7ef1f611f38f5f733e2c18f50f63d986
#
_cell.length_a   1.000
_cell.length_b   1.000
_cell.length_c   1.000
_cell.angle_alpha   90.00
_cell.angle_beta   90.00
_cell.angle_gamma   90.00
#
_symmetry.space_group_name_H-M   'P 1'
#
loop_
_entity.id
_entity.type
_entity.pdbx_description
1 polymer ?
#
loop_
_entity_poly.entity_id
_entity_poly.type
_entity_poly.pdbx_seq_one_letter_code
_entity_poly.pdbx_strand_id
1 'polypeptide(L)'
;MTPGDQSSPASVVRVAAVGDLHCTRTSHGAFQTLFSQVSASADMLLLAGDLTDTGLPDEARILAREVAALHVPAIAVFGNHDHESGHQDEVRQILTDAGMTILDGEATEVRGIGIAGVKGFCGGFGKRALGPWGETAIKQFVHEAVNEALKLESSLARLRTKHQIVLLHYSPIQETVEGEPPEIFAFVGSSRLEDPIGRFPVSMVFHGHAHRGRPEGYTKEHVPVYNVSLPLLTRAFPDRPHFRVFQIPVDATESAPAALHGGR
;
A
#
# COMPACT_ATOMS: atom_id res chain seq x y z
N MET A 1 -42.63 20.45 13.69
CA MET A 1 -42.19 19.58 12.57
C MET A 1 -40.72 19.84 12.39
N THR A 2 -39.92 18.96 12.93
CA THR A 2 -38.45 18.95 12.73
C THR A 2 -38.16 18.44 11.32
N PRO A 3 -37.28 19.08 10.53
CA PRO A 3 -36.90 18.55 9.23
C PRO A 3 -36.18 17.21 9.45
N GLY A 4 -36.70 16.16 8.82
CA GLY A 4 -36.11 14.84 8.86
C GLY A 4 -34.72 14.88 8.26
N ASP A 5 -33.81 14.28 8.98
CA ASP A 5 -32.46 13.94 8.56
C ASP A 5 -32.54 13.01 7.31
N GLN A 6 -32.42 13.61 6.13
CA GLN A 6 -32.29 12.85 4.88
C GLN A 6 -30.79 12.51 4.73
N SER A 7 -30.33 11.50 5.49
CA SER A 7 -29.05 10.87 5.19
C SER A 7 -29.14 10.32 3.76
N SER A 8 -28.34 10.88 2.86
CA SER A 8 -28.15 10.33 1.51
C SER A 8 -27.77 8.84 1.61
N PRO A 9 -28.28 7.97 0.75
CA PRO A 9 -27.96 6.55 0.81
C PRO A 9 -26.45 6.36 0.72
N ALA A 10 -25.87 5.69 1.71
CA ALA A 10 -24.44 5.37 1.69
C ALA A 10 -24.13 4.49 0.47
N SER A 11 -23.17 4.88 -0.34
CA SER A 11 -22.60 4.02 -1.37
C SER A 11 -21.44 3.21 -0.77
N VAL A 12 -21.15 2.04 -1.36
CA VAL A 12 -20.04 1.20 -0.89
C VAL A 12 -18.96 1.19 -1.95
N VAL A 13 -17.75 1.55 -1.57
CA VAL A 13 -16.55 1.43 -2.42
C VAL A 13 -15.80 0.16 -2.03
N ARG A 14 -15.50 -0.68 -3.03
CA ARG A 14 -14.78 -1.94 -2.86
C ARG A 14 -13.32 -1.71 -3.20
N VAL A 15 -12.44 -1.87 -2.22
CA VAL A 15 -11.00 -1.69 -2.33
C VAL A 15 -10.33 -3.06 -2.37
N ALA A 16 -9.71 -3.41 -3.50
CA ALA A 16 -8.83 -4.57 -3.58
C ALA A 16 -7.42 -4.20 -3.14
N ALA A 17 -6.73 -5.10 -2.45
CA ALA A 17 -5.34 -4.89 -2.03
C ALA A 17 -4.52 -6.18 -2.19
N VAL A 18 -3.31 -6.04 -2.74
CA VAL A 18 -2.28 -7.07 -2.87
C VAL A 18 -0.91 -6.39 -2.93
N GLY A 19 0.15 -7.07 -2.56
CA GLY A 19 1.54 -6.62 -2.69
C GLY A 19 2.44 -7.76 -3.12
N ASP A 20 3.75 -7.47 -3.31
CA ASP A 20 4.78 -8.48 -3.56
C ASP A 20 4.48 -9.31 -4.80
N LEU A 21 4.19 -8.63 -5.92
CA LEU A 21 3.95 -9.28 -7.21
C LEU A 21 5.23 -9.89 -7.78
N HIS A 22 6.39 -9.30 -7.48
CA HIS A 22 7.71 -9.73 -7.95
C HIS A 22 7.69 -10.06 -9.46
N CYS A 23 7.18 -9.09 -10.26
CA CYS A 23 7.13 -9.24 -11.71
C CYS A 23 8.54 -9.37 -12.29
N THR A 24 8.83 -10.51 -12.90
CA THR A 24 10.11 -10.81 -13.55
C THR A 24 10.02 -10.59 -15.05
N ARG A 25 11.17 -10.71 -15.77
CA ARG A 25 11.22 -10.70 -17.23
C ARG A 25 10.44 -11.85 -17.90
N THR A 26 10.06 -12.87 -17.15
CA THR A 26 9.32 -14.04 -17.66
C THR A 26 7.86 -14.07 -17.22
N SER A 27 7.38 -13.08 -16.48
CA SER A 27 6.01 -13.03 -15.93
C SER A 27 4.93 -12.62 -16.96
N HIS A 28 5.13 -12.95 -18.25
CA HIS A 28 4.13 -12.67 -19.29
C HIS A 28 2.82 -13.43 -19.04
N GLY A 29 1.72 -12.71 -18.91
CA GLY A 29 0.38 -13.28 -18.65
C GLY A 29 0.15 -13.76 -17.21
N ALA A 30 1.14 -13.61 -16.33
CA ALA A 30 1.08 -14.15 -14.97
C ALA A 30 0.00 -13.46 -14.10
N PHE A 31 -0.28 -12.19 -14.35
CA PHE A 31 -1.21 -11.38 -13.52
C PHE A 31 -2.56 -11.11 -14.22
N GLN A 32 -2.77 -11.56 -15.45
CA GLN A 32 -4.02 -11.32 -16.19
C GLN A 32 -5.25 -11.81 -15.46
N THR A 33 -5.21 -13.03 -14.91
CA THR A 33 -6.32 -13.58 -14.12
C THR A 33 -6.58 -12.76 -12.87
N LEU A 34 -5.53 -12.38 -12.14
CA LEU A 34 -5.63 -11.55 -10.94
C LEU A 34 -6.28 -10.20 -11.27
N PHE A 35 -5.78 -9.48 -12.25
CA PHE A 35 -6.30 -8.15 -12.63
C PHE A 35 -7.71 -8.20 -13.22
N SER A 36 -8.05 -9.25 -13.95
CA SER A 36 -9.42 -9.50 -14.42
C SER A 36 -10.38 -9.72 -13.26
N GLN A 37 -10.00 -10.54 -12.26
CA GLN A 37 -10.81 -10.78 -11.06
C GLN A 37 -10.95 -9.51 -10.22
N VAL A 38 -9.88 -8.71 -10.06
CA VAL A 38 -9.95 -7.41 -9.39
C VAL A 38 -10.94 -6.49 -10.10
N SER A 39 -10.85 -6.36 -11.43
CA SER A 39 -11.76 -5.51 -12.22
C SER A 39 -13.23 -5.91 -12.06
N ALA A 40 -13.51 -7.20 -11.88
CA ALA A 40 -14.86 -7.71 -11.67
C ALA A 40 -15.40 -7.51 -10.24
N SER A 41 -14.51 -7.40 -9.23
CA SER A 41 -14.90 -7.46 -7.81
C SER A 41 -14.62 -6.19 -7.02
N ALA A 42 -13.86 -5.24 -7.55
CA ALA A 42 -13.43 -4.03 -6.85
C ALA A 42 -13.63 -2.76 -7.68
N ASP A 43 -13.55 -1.61 -7.02
CA ASP A 43 -13.68 -0.28 -7.60
C ASP A 43 -12.34 0.45 -7.67
N MET A 44 -11.30 -0.08 -7.02
CA MET A 44 -9.89 0.32 -7.09
C MET A 44 -8.98 -0.81 -6.62
N LEU A 45 -7.70 -0.75 -7.03
CA LEU A 45 -6.65 -1.68 -6.60
C LEU A 45 -5.53 -0.91 -5.88
N LEU A 46 -5.13 -1.40 -4.71
CA LEU A 46 -3.95 -0.95 -3.97
C LEU A 46 -2.85 -2.00 -4.07
N LEU A 47 -1.65 -1.57 -4.43
CA LEU A 47 -0.47 -2.42 -4.60
C LEU A 47 0.60 -2.05 -3.55
N ALA A 48 0.86 -2.96 -2.63
CA ALA A 48 1.67 -2.73 -1.44
C ALA A 48 3.19 -3.00 -1.63
N GLY A 49 3.75 -2.54 -2.75
CA GLY A 49 5.18 -2.62 -3.06
C GLY A 49 5.64 -3.95 -3.64
N ASP A 50 6.94 -4.04 -3.94
CA ASP A 50 7.61 -5.12 -4.66
C ASP A 50 6.85 -5.51 -5.92
N LEU A 51 6.63 -4.48 -6.76
CA LEU A 51 5.92 -4.60 -8.03
C LEU A 51 6.76 -5.39 -9.04
N THR A 52 8.06 -5.11 -9.05
CA THR A 52 9.10 -5.77 -9.84
C THR A 52 9.97 -6.67 -8.95
N ASP A 53 10.66 -7.63 -9.52
CA ASP A 53 11.49 -8.58 -8.77
C ASP A 53 12.89 -8.02 -8.45
N THR A 54 13.46 -7.24 -9.36
CA THR A 54 14.80 -6.67 -9.21
C THR A 54 14.89 -5.18 -9.58
N GLY A 55 13.74 -4.50 -9.75
CA GLY A 55 13.68 -3.07 -10.06
C GLY A 55 14.14 -2.73 -11.48
N LEU A 56 14.08 -3.68 -12.41
CA LEU A 56 14.53 -3.46 -13.78
C LEU A 56 13.43 -2.86 -14.67
N PRO A 57 13.75 -1.90 -15.55
CA PRO A 57 12.80 -1.34 -16.49
C PRO A 57 12.08 -2.38 -17.36
N ASP A 58 12.75 -3.49 -17.73
CA ASP A 58 12.13 -4.55 -18.50
C ASP A 58 11.03 -5.29 -17.73
N GLU A 59 11.20 -5.48 -16.43
CA GLU A 59 10.17 -6.05 -15.54
C GLU A 59 8.97 -5.10 -15.42
N ALA A 60 9.23 -3.80 -15.27
CA ALA A 60 8.20 -2.78 -15.27
C ALA A 60 7.41 -2.72 -16.58
N ARG A 61 8.07 -2.88 -17.75
CA ARG A 61 7.38 -2.93 -19.06
C ARG A 61 6.47 -4.16 -19.19
N ILE A 62 6.84 -5.29 -18.58
CA ILE A 62 5.98 -6.47 -18.53
C ILE A 62 4.77 -6.19 -17.65
N LEU A 63 4.99 -5.71 -16.41
CA LEU A 63 3.90 -5.37 -15.50
C LEU A 63 2.95 -4.32 -16.11
N ALA A 64 3.47 -3.30 -16.79
CA ALA A 64 2.68 -2.28 -17.49
C ALA A 64 1.70 -2.90 -18.51
N ARG A 65 2.12 -3.94 -19.24
CA ARG A 65 1.24 -4.67 -20.19
C ARG A 65 0.16 -5.47 -19.46
N GLU A 66 0.50 -6.07 -18.31
CA GLU A 66 -0.47 -6.81 -17.50
C GLU A 66 -1.52 -5.85 -16.89
N VAL A 67 -1.09 -4.69 -16.40
CA VAL A 67 -1.96 -3.64 -15.86
C VAL A 67 -2.95 -3.09 -16.90
N ALA A 68 -2.64 -3.16 -18.20
CA ALA A 68 -3.56 -2.73 -19.25
C ALA A 68 -4.90 -3.53 -19.26
N ALA A 69 -4.94 -4.71 -18.64
CA ALA A 69 -6.18 -5.48 -18.43
C ALA A 69 -7.01 -4.99 -17.23
N LEU A 70 -6.50 -4.08 -16.43
CA LEU A 70 -7.20 -3.54 -15.25
C LEU A 70 -8.15 -2.40 -15.68
N HIS A 71 -9.40 -2.46 -15.24
CA HIS A 71 -10.42 -1.46 -15.58
C HIS A 71 -10.80 -0.55 -14.41
N VAL A 72 -10.01 -0.58 -13.35
CA VAL A 72 -10.17 0.25 -12.15
C VAL A 72 -8.86 0.98 -11.85
N PRO A 73 -8.90 2.14 -11.14
CA PRO A 73 -7.69 2.82 -10.73
C PRO A 73 -6.73 1.93 -9.94
N ALA A 74 -5.44 1.95 -10.29
CA ALA A 74 -4.38 1.28 -9.57
C ALA A 74 -3.50 2.31 -8.85
N ILE A 75 -3.38 2.18 -7.54
CA ILE A 75 -2.55 3.02 -6.69
C ILE A 75 -1.50 2.12 -6.03
N ALA A 76 -0.24 2.50 -6.08
CA ALA A 76 0.85 1.69 -5.59
C ALA A 76 1.86 2.51 -4.77
N VAL A 77 2.60 1.82 -3.92
CA VAL A 77 3.90 2.24 -3.40
C VAL A 77 4.97 1.32 -3.95
N PHE A 78 6.22 1.74 -3.93
CA PHE A 78 7.34 0.85 -4.20
C PHE A 78 7.71 0.03 -2.96
N GLY A 79 8.31 -1.14 -3.19
CA GLY A 79 8.99 -1.92 -2.17
C GLY A 79 10.51 -1.85 -2.31
N ASN A 80 11.23 -2.66 -1.55
CA ASN A 80 12.70 -2.69 -1.62
C ASN A 80 13.22 -3.28 -2.93
N HIS A 81 12.54 -4.26 -3.51
CA HIS A 81 12.91 -4.85 -4.79
C HIS A 81 12.81 -3.85 -5.95
N ASP A 82 11.86 -2.94 -5.91
CA ASP A 82 11.71 -1.89 -6.93
C ASP A 82 12.90 -0.90 -6.95
N HIS A 83 13.70 -0.85 -5.87
CA HIS A 83 14.90 -0.02 -5.74
C HIS A 83 16.21 -0.77 -5.99
N GLU A 84 16.20 -2.10 -6.10
CA GLU A 84 17.41 -2.93 -6.08
C GLU A 84 18.40 -2.62 -7.21
N SER A 85 17.92 -2.36 -8.42
CA SER A 85 18.75 -2.04 -9.58
C SER A 85 19.20 -0.58 -9.67
N GLY A 86 18.63 0.32 -8.83
CA GLY A 86 18.87 1.76 -8.91
C GLY A 86 18.15 2.47 -10.08
N HIS A 87 17.21 1.80 -10.77
CA HIS A 87 16.43 2.36 -11.88
C HIS A 87 14.99 2.74 -11.48
N GLN A 88 14.74 2.98 -10.20
CA GLN A 88 13.40 3.25 -9.66
C GLN A 88 12.67 4.41 -10.35
N ASP A 89 13.40 5.44 -10.83
CA ASP A 89 12.79 6.57 -11.52
C ASP A 89 12.26 6.17 -12.91
N GLU A 90 13.02 5.34 -13.66
CA GLU A 90 12.55 4.79 -14.95
C GLU A 90 11.41 3.81 -14.74
N VAL A 91 11.47 2.94 -13.73
CA VAL A 91 10.39 2.02 -13.35
C VAL A 91 9.13 2.80 -13.02
N ARG A 92 9.24 3.87 -12.21
CA ARG A 92 8.12 4.78 -11.88
C ARG A 92 7.49 5.36 -13.13
N GLN A 93 8.31 5.90 -14.05
CA GLN A 93 7.82 6.51 -15.27
C GLN A 93 7.04 5.50 -16.14
N ILE A 94 7.59 4.30 -16.35
CA ILE A 94 6.96 3.24 -17.14
C ILE A 94 5.58 2.86 -16.57
N LEU A 95 5.49 2.68 -15.24
CA LEU A 95 4.24 2.28 -14.60
C LEU A 95 3.22 3.43 -14.55
N THR A 96 3.68 4.66 -14.40
CA THR A 96 2.82 5.86 -14.44
C THR A 96 2.27 6.08 -15.86
N ASP A 97 3.07 5.90 -16.90
CA ASP A 97 2.63 5.98 -18.30
C ASP A 97 1.60 4.87 -18.63
N ALA A 98 1.64 3.75 -17.91
CA ALA A 98 0.64 2.69 -17.99
C ALA A 98 -0.65 2.98 -17.20
N GLY A 99 -0.76 4.14 -16.54
CA GLY A 99 -1.96 4.58 -15.82
C GLY A 99 -1.98 4.27 -14.32
N MET A 100 -0.86 3.83 -13.74
CA MET A 100 -0.76 3.65 -12.29
C MET A 100 -0.42 4.95 -11.58
N THR A 101 -0.96 5.14 -10.38
CA THR A 101 -0.54 6.19 -9.45
C THR A 101 0.46 5.63 -8.46
N ILE A 102 1.73 6.07 -8.53
CA ILE A 102 2.79 5.63 -7.61
C ILE A 102 3.01 6.70 -6.54
N LEU A 103 2.79 6.35 -5.27
CA LEU A 103 2.94 7.24 -4.13
C LEU A 103 4.29 7.01 -3.43
N ASP A 104 4.96 8.10 -3.04
CA ASP A 104 6.19 8.11 -2.21
C ASP A 104 6.20 9.36 -1.31
N GLY A 105 5.26 9.41 -0.36
CA GLY A 105 5.04 10.58 0.49
C GLY A 105 3.99 11.54 -0.08
N GLU A 106 3.31 11.14 -1.15
CA GLU A 106 2.13 11.82 -1.64
C GLU A 106 0.85 11.19 -1.10
N ALA A 107 -0.26 11.91 -1.32
CA ALA A 107 -1.60 11.44 -1.07
C ALA A 107 -2.46 11.65 -2.32
N THR A 108 -3.42 10.76 -2.52
CA THR A 108 -4.42 10.87 -3.58
C THR A 108 -5.81 10.60 -3.01
N GLU A 109 -6.83 11.00 -3.75
CA GLU A 109 -8.23 10.73 -3.39
C GLU A 109 -8.91 10.02 -4.56
N VAL A 110 -9.55 8.88 -4.25
CA VAL A 110 -10.29 8.09 -5.23
C VAL A 110 -11.64 7.71 -4.63
N ARG A 111 -12.74 8.10 -5.29
CA ARG A 111 -14.12 7.80 -4.86
C ARG A 111 -14.42 8.20 -3.42
N GLY A 112 -13.92 9.35 -2.96
CA GLY A 112 -14.14 9.84 -1.59
C GLY A 112 -13.27 9.15 -0.51
N ILE A 113 -12.33 8.31 -0.91
CA ILE A 113 -11.36 7.68 -0.02
C ILE A 113 -10.00 8.31 -0.23
N GLY A 114 -9.40 8.85 0.83
CA GLY A 114 -8.05 9.38 0.83
C GLY A 114 -7.03 8.24 1.01
N ILE A 115 -5.96 8.25 0.23
CA ILE A 115 -4.91 7.25 0.27
C ILE A 115 -3.58 7.97 0.44
N ALA A 116 -2.89 7.73 1.56
CA ALA A 116 -1.53 8.19 1.80
C ALA A 116 -0.57 7.00 1.64
N GLY A 117 0.50 7.17 0.85
CA GLY A 117 1.39 6.08 0.51
C GLY A 117 2.87 6.43 0.68
N VAL A 118 3.62 5.52 1.29
CA VAL A 118 5.08 5.53 1.34
C VAL A 118 5.60 4.08 1.27
N LYS A 119 6.83 3.91 0.81
CA LYS A 119 7.49 2.61 0.91
C LYS A 119 7.60 2.17 2.38
N GLY A 120 7.96 3.08 3.25
CA GLY A 120 8.40 2.76 4.60
C GLY A 120 9.84 2.29 4.62
N PHE A 121 10.33 1.86 5.79
CA PHE A 121 11.69 1.36 5.94
C PHE A 121 11.82 0.44 7.17
N CYS A 122 12.97 -0.21 7.25
CA CYS A 122 13.43 -1.05 8.36
C CYS A 122 13.54 -0.27 9.68
N GLY A 123 13.75 -0.96 10.80
CA GLY A 123 14.03 -0.30 12.07
C GLY A 123 13.62 -1.09 13.30
N GLY A 124 12.74 -2.09 13.14
CA GLY A 124 12.25 -2.92 14.23
C GLY A 124 11.16 -2.28 15.08
N PHE A 125 10.72 -2.97 16.12
CA PHE A 125 9.47 -2.71 16.79
C PHE A 125 9.64 -2.42 18.30
N GLY A 126 8.86 -1.45 18.79
CA GLY A 126 8.74 -1.09 20.20
C GLY A 126 10.08 -0.76 20.84
N LYS A 127 10.33 -1.31 22.05
CA LYS A 127 11.55 -1.06 22.82
C LYS A 127 12.82 -1.67 22.21
N ARG A 128 12.69 -2.54 21.22
CA ARG A 128 13.78 -3.18 20.48
C ARG A 128 14.05 -2.55 19.12
N ALA A 129 13.37 -1.44 18.80
CA ALA A 129 13.65 -0.67 17.60
C ALA A 129 15.08 -0.11 17.64
N LEU A 130 15.72 -0.08 16.46
CA LEU A 130 17.07 0.48 16.32
C LEU A 130 17.09 1.97 16.64
N GLY A 131 18.08 2.38 17.42
CA GLY A 131 18.33 3.78 17.79
C GLY A 131 19.53 4.38 17.05
N PRO A 132 19.62 5.72 16.94
CA PRO A 132 20.65 6.42 16.16
C PRO A 132 21.95 6.59 16.96
N TRP A 133 22.57 5.51 17.41
CA TRP A 133 23.83 5.55 18.15
C TRP A 133 24.96 4.84 17.41
N GLY A 134 26.17 5.09 17.82
CA GLY A 134 27.37 4.45 17.26
C GLY A 134 27.80 5.07 15.93
N GLU A 135 28.06 4.21 14.98
CA GLU A 135 28.65 4.53 13.68
C GLU A 135 27.71 5.34 12.78
N THR A 136 28.30 6.10 11.87
CA THR A 136 27.55 6.94 10.90
C THR A 136 26.57 6.13 10.07
N ALA A 137 26.96 4.91 9.66
CA ALA A 137 26.07 4.05 8.87
C ALA A 137 24.80 3.66 9.63
N ILE A 138 24.91 3.34 10.92
CA ILE A 138 23.73 3.03 11.76
C ILE A 138 22.84 4.26 11.94
N LYS A 139 23.44 5.43 12.14
CA LYS A 139 22.69 6.70 12.25
C LYS A 139 21.95 7.01 10.95
N GLN A 140 22.59 6.81 9.79
CA GLN A 140 21.96 7.01 8.49
C GLN A 140 20.79 6.03 8.27
N PHE A 141 21.00 4.77 8.61
CA PHE A 141 19.94 3.74 8.53
C PHE A 141 18.70 4.11 9.36
N VAL A 142 18.91 4.52 10.61
CA VAL A 142 17.80 4.95 11.48
C VAL A 142 17.17 6.25 10.99
N HIS A 143 17.97 7.16 10.43
CA HIS A 143 17.48 8.42 9.87
C HIS A 143 16.54 8.17 8.68
N GLU A 144 16.83 7.19 7.85
CA GLU A 144 15.94 6.79 6.75
C GLU A 144 14.57 6.32 7.26
N ALA A 145 14.55 5.50 8.34
CA ALA A 145 13.29 5.08 8.95
C ALA A 145 12.47 6.26 9.52
N VAL A 146 13.15 7.29 10.03
CA VAL A 146 12.50 8.52 10.50
C VAL A 146 11.96 9.33 9.33
N ASN A 147 12.73 9.46 8.24
CA ASN A 147 12.31 10.18 7.04
C ASN A 147 11.05 9.57 6.42
N GLU A 148 10.98 8.25 6.32
CA GLU A 148 9.79 7.56 5.79
C GLU A 148 8.55 7.79 6.68
N ALA A 149 8.71 7.79 8.01
CA ALA A 149 7.61 8.13 8.91
C ALA A 149 7.16 9.59 8.77
N LEU A 150 8.09 10.53 8.58
CA LEU A 150 7.77 11.96 8.33
C LEU A 150 7.11 12.18 6.97
N LYS A 151 7.53 11.45 5.92
CA LYS A 151 6.83 11.45 4.63
C LYS A 151 5.37 11.00 4.80
N LEU A 152 5.13 9.90 5.53
CA LEU A 152 3.79 9.42 5.82
C LEU A 152 2.97 10.46 6.58
N GLU A 153 3.52 11.05 7.64
CA GLU A 153 2.84 12.11 8.40
C GLU A 153 2.45 13.29 7.51
N SER A 154 3.38 13.74 6.65
CA SER A 154 3.15 14.83 5.69
C SER A 154 2.05 14.49 4.68
N SER A 155 1.99 13.25 4.19
CA SER A 155 0.96 12.84 3.23
C SER A 155 -0.42 12.74 3.90
N LEU A 156 -0.52 12.17 5.11
CA LEU A 156 -1.75 12.12 5.90
C LEU A 156 -2.29 13.51 6.22
N ALA A 157 -1.42 14.47 6.56
CA ALA A 157 -1.81 15.85 6.86
C ALA A 157 -2.49 16.58 5.69
N ARG A 158 -2.34 16.10 4.45
CA ARG A 158 -2.98 16.68 3.24
C ARG A 158 -4.38 16.16 3.01
N LEU A 159 -4.73 14.98 3.55
CA LEU A 159 -6.05 14.36 3.36
C LEU A 159 -7.13 15.11 4.17
N ARG A 160 -8.33 15.19 3.58
CA ARG A 160 -9.52 15.79 4.21
C ARG A 160 -10.73 14.86 4.18
N THR A 161 -10.56 13.68 3.58
CA THR A 161 -11.62 12.67 3.46
C THR A 161 -11.95 12.04 4.80
N LYS A 162 -13.18 11.59 4.95
CA LYS A 162 -13.67 10.89 6.14
C LYS A 162 -12.99 9.52 6.33
N HIS A 163 -12.74 8.83 5.21
CA HIS A 163 -12.06 7.54 5.20
C HIS A 163 -10.66 7.72 4.64
N GLN A 164 -9.66 7.36 5.44
CA GLN A 164 -8.26 7.46 5.07
C GLN A 164 -7.61 6.08 5.13
N ILE A 165 -6.90 5.72 4.07
CA ILE A 165 -6.12 4.49 3.95
C ILE A 165 -4.64 4.83 3.94
N VAL A 166 -3.86 4.06 4.67
CA VAL A 166 -2.39 4.07 4.58
C VAL A 166 -1.94 2.88 3.74
N LEU A 167 -1.14 3.13 2.72
CA LEU A 167 -0.52 2.13 1.88
C LEU A 167 0.99 2.13 2.09
N LEU A 168 1.51 1.01 2.56
CA LEU A 168 2.92 0.80 2.88
C LEU A 168 3.46 -0.43 2.15
N HIS A 169 4.79 -0.57 2.09
CA HIS A 169 5.42 -1.84 1.81
C HIS A 169 5.95 -2.48 3.11
N TYR A 170 6.71 -1.75 3.92
CA TYR A 170 7.18 -2.24 5.22
C TYR A 170 6.09 -2.20 6.29
N SER A 171 6.09 -3.21 7.18
CA SER A 171 5.08 -3.30 8.24
C SER A 171 5.23 -2.19 9.30
N PRO A 172 4.12 -1.55 9.73
CA PRO A 172 4.14 -0.60 10.85
C PRO A 172 4.10 -1.25 12.23
N ILE A 173 3.69 -2.54 12.34
CA ILE A 173 3.47 -3.25 13.60
C ILE A 173 4.14 -4.62 13.63
N GLN A 174 4.56 -5.06 14.80
CA GLN A 174 5.18 -6.37 14.97
C GLN A 174 4.22 -7.52 14.70
N GLU A 175 2.94 -7.38 15.05
CA GLU A 175 1.96 -8.46 15.00
C GLU A 175 1.83 -9.07 13.59
N THR A 176 1.86 -8.24 12.53
CA THR A 176 1.74 -8.71 11.15
C THR A 176 3.04 -9.27 10.55
N VAL A 177 4.18 -9.16 11.27
CA VAL A 177 5.43 -9.84 10.88
C VAL A 177 5.68 -11.13 11.66
N GLU A 178 4.88 -11.45 12.65
CA GLU A 178 4.99 -12.70 13.40
C GLU A 178 4.75 -13.92 12.49
N GLY A 179 5.75 -14.76 12.40
CA GLY A 179 5.87 -15.87 11.45
C GLY A 179 7.13 -15.77 10.60
N GLU A 180 7.69 -14.59 10.46
CA GLU A 180 9.06 -14.41 9.95
C GLU A 180 10.08 -14.82 11.04
N PRO A 181 11.32 -15.17 10.67
CA PRO A 181 12.40 -15.39 11.64
C PRO A 181 12.59 -14.11 12.50
N PRO A 182 12.63 -14.22 13.84
CA PRO A 182 12.78 -13.06 14.72
C PRO A 182 14.05 -12.22 14.43
N GLU A 183 15.09 -12.85 13.90
CA GLU A 183 16.37 -12.25 13.54
C GLU A 183 16.23 -11.17 12.47
N ILE A 184 15.20 -11.27 11.61
CA ILE A 184 14.98 -10.31 10.52
C ILE A 184 13.89 -9.27 10.84
N PHE A 185 13.24 -9.31 12.01
CA PHE A 185 12.16 -8.37 12.33
C PHE A 185 12.56 -6.91 12.15
N ALA A 186 13.82 -6.56 12.48
CA ALA A 186 14.34 -5.22 12.29
C ALA A 186 14.42 -4.80 10.81
N PHE A 187 14.41 -5.74 9.89
CA PHE A 187 14.45 -5.52 8.44
C PHE A 187 13.08 -5.61 7.77
N VAL A 188 12.06 -6.07 8.47
CA VAL A 188 10.72 -6.30 7.90
C VAL A 188 9.77 -5.12 8.14
N GLY A 189 10.10 -4.22 9.07
CA GLY A 189 9.28 -3.07 9.34
C GLY A 189 9.82 -2.18 10.46
N SER A 190 9.02 -1.19 10.83
CA SER A 190 9.37 -0.23 11.88
C SER A 190 8.14 0.34 12.57
N SER A 191 8.12 0.30 13.91
CA SER A 191 7.08 0.96 14.71
C SER A 191 7.07 2.49 14.59
N ARG A 192 8.08 3.10 13.94
CA ARG A 192 8.04 4.54 13.61
C ARG A 192 6.95 4.87 12.59
N LEU A 193 6.57 3.91 11.73
CA LEU A 193 5.44 4.06 10.80
C LEU A 193 4.09 4.03 11.52
N GLU A 194 4.00 3.37 12.69
CA GLU A 194 2.78 3.34 13.51
C GLU A 194 2.47 4.72 14.14
N ASP A 195 3.51 5.47 14.51
CA ASP A 195 3.35 6.76 15.22
C ASP A 195 2.47 7.78 14.44
N PRO A 196 2.69 8.07 13.13
CA PRO A 196 1.81 8.96 12.39
C PRO A 196 0.41 8.36 12.18
N ILE A 197 0.26 7.04 12.04
CA ILE A 197 -1.05 6.40 11.84
C ILE A 197 -1.99 6.70 13.00
N GLY A 198 -1.49 6.68 14.24
CA GLY A 198 -2.30 6.97 15.44
C GLY A 198 -2.69 8.44 15.62
N ARG A 199 -2.11 9.38 14.85
CA ARG A 199 -2.41 10.82 14.97
C ARG A 199 -3.49 11.30 13.99
N PHE A 200 -3.85 10.52 13.00
CA PHE A 200 -4.82 10.87 11.96
C PHE A 200 -5.99 9.88 11.95
N PRO A 201 -7.15 10.22 11.37
CA PRO A 201 -8.32 9.36 11.34
C PRO A 201 -8.18 8.24 10.30
N VAL A 202 -7.11 7.44 10.41
CA VAL A 202 -6.84 6.32 9.51
C VAL A 202 -7.85 5.20 9.76
N SER A 203 -8.52 4.76 8.71
CA SER A 203 -9.52 3.69 8.77
C SER A 203 -8.89 2.30 8.70
N MET A 204 -7.82 2.14 7.93
CA MET A 204 -7.08 0.89 7.77
C MET A 204 -5.71 1.11 7.12
N VAL A 205 -4.83 0.13 7.29
CA VAL A 205 -3.48 0.10 6.74
C VAL A 205 -3.28 -1.17 5.93
N PHE A 206 -2.64 -1.05 4.76
CA PHE A 206 -2.18 -2.17 3.96
C PHE A 206 -0.66 -2.16 3.85
N HIS A 207 -0.04 -3.32 3.95
CA HIS A 207 1.40 -3.49 3.69
C HIS A 207 1.70 -4.87 3.06
N GLY A 208 2.90 -5.02 2.52
CA GLY A 208 3.46 -6.24 1.97
C GLY A 208 4.65 -6.76 2.78
N HIS A 209 5.70 -7.20 2.09
CA HIS A 209 7.04 -7.52 2.56
C HIS A 209 7.15 -8.73 3.50
N ALA A 210 6.30 -8.87 4.50
CA ALA A 210 6.33 -9.98 5.46
C ALA A 210 5.64 -11.23 4.90
N HIS A 211 6.34 -11.98 4.03
CA HIS A 211 5.78 -13.11 3.27
C HIS A 211 5.31 -14.27 4.17
N ARG A 212 5.88 -14.41 5.38
CA ARG A 212 5.51 -15.43 6.35
C ARG A 212 4.75 -14.89 7.54
N GLY A 213 4.49 -13.57 7.55
CA GLY A 213 3.80 -12.89 8.63
C GLY A 213 2.35 -13.36 8.84
N ARG A 214 1.62 -12.61 9.67
CA ARG A 214 0.17 -12.79 9.85
C ARG A 214 -0.61 -11.91 8.90
N PRO A 215 -1.80 -12.35 8.45
CA PRO A 215 -2.63 -11.59 7.51
C PRO A 215 -3.18 -10.28 8.07
N GLU A 216 -3.32 -10.18 9.40
CA GLU A 216 -3.92 -9.01 10.04
C GLU A 216 -3.45 -8.82 11.49
N GLY A 217 -3.51 -7.60 11.96
CA GLY A 217 -3.22 -7.16 13.32
C GLY A 217 -3.76 -5.74 13.54
N TYR A 218 -3.41 -5.13 14.67
CA TYR A 218 -3.92 -3.81 15.05
C TYR A 218 -2.81 -2.91 15.59
N THR A 219 -2.89 -1.62 15.28
CA THR A 219 -2.06 -0.61 15.96
C THR A 219 -2.47 -0.48 17.42
N LYS A 220 -1.68 0.26 18.21
CA LYS A 220 -2.01 0.59 19.61
C LYS A 220 -3.33 1.36 19.73
N GLU A 221 -3.67 2.15 18.73
CA GLU A 221 -4.92 2.90 18.61
C GLU A 221 -6.04 2.12 17.96
N HIS A 222 -5.87 0.80 17.83
CA HIS A 222 -6.85 -0.16 17.26
C HIS A 222 -7.17 0.07 15.78
N VAL A 223 -6.29 0.71 15.01
CA VAL A 223 -6.41 0.77 13.55
C VAL A 223 -6.05 -0.60 12.96
N PRO A 224 -6.91 -1.22 12.14
CA PRO A 224 -6.62 -2.51 11.54
C PRO A 224 -5.47 -2.39 10.51
N VAL A 225 -4.54 -3.34 10.57
CA VAL A 225 -3.39 -3.47 9.69
C VAL A 225 -3.46 -4.81 8.96
N TYR A 226 -3.39 -4.78 7.65
CA TYR A 226 -3.49 -5.94 6.80
C TYR A 226 -2.20 -6.17 6.02
N ASN A 227 -1.59 -7.33 6.23
CA ASN A 227 -0.52 -7.82 5.38
C ASN A 227 -1.15 -8.48 4.15
N VAL A 228 -0.95 -7.87 3.00
CA VAL A 228 -1.53 -8.28 1.72
C VAL A 228 -0.48 -8.83 0.75
N SER A 229 0.66 -9.31 1.26
CA SER A 229 1.69 -9.90 0.41
C SER A 229 1.15 -11.14 -0.32
N LEU A 230 1.37 -11.22 -1.62
CA LEU A 230 0.87 -12.31 -2.47
C LEU A 230 1.32 -13.70 -1.98
N PRO A 231 2.59 -13.91 -1.57
CA PRO A 231 3.03 -15.20 -1.01
C PRO A 231 2.28 -15.58 0.27
N LEU A 232 2.00 -14.62 1.14
CA LEU A 232 1.21 -14.87 2.37
C LEU A 232 -0.23 -15.22 2.02
N LEU A 233 -0.88 -14.44 1.15
CA LEU A 233 -2.28 -14.66 0.77
C LEU A 233 -2.48 -16.03 0.11
N THR A 234 -1.57 -16.42 -0.77
CA THR A 234 -1.58 -17.74 -1.43
C THR A 234 -1.49 -18.88 -0.41
N ARG A 235 -0.63 -18.72 0.61
CA ARG A 235 -0.47 -19.74 1.65
C ARG A 235 -1.63 -19.76 2.65
N ALA A 236 -2.10 -18.59 3.09
CA ALA A 236 -3.11 -18.47 4.13
C ALA A 236 -4.54 -18.74 3.61
N PHE A 237 -4.79 -18.49 2.33
CA PHE A 237 -6.11 -18.56 1.71
C PHE A 237 -6.05 -19.27 0.33
N PRO A 238 -5.62 -20.55 0.26
CA PRO A 238 -5.37 -21.24 -1.02
C PRO A 238 -6.60 -21.36 -1.92
N ASP A 239 -7.81 -21.37 -1.31
CA ASP A 239 -9.08 -21.53 -2.02
C ASP A 239 -9.75 -20.17 -2.39
N ARG A 240 -9.05 -19.05 -2.20
CA ARG A 240 -9.56 -17.71 -2.48
C ARG A 240 -8.70 -17.01 -3.54
N PRO A 241 -9.23 -15.96 -4.21
CA PRO A 241 -8.40 -15.07 -5.00
C PRO A 241 -7.24 -14.52 -4.16
N HIS A 242 -6.05 -14.40 -4.76
CA HIS A 242 -4.83 -14.00 -4.05
C HIS A 242 -4.72 -12.48 -3.90
N PHE A 243 -5.84 -11.83 -3.63
CA PHE A 243 -5.99 -10.45 -3.17
C PHE A 243 -7.14 -10.38 -2.17
N ARG A 244 -7.18 -9.33 -1.37
CA ARG A 244 -8.30 -9.11 -0.43
C ARG A 244 -9.17 -7.96 -0.92
N VAL A 245 -10.48 -8.04 -0.69
CA VAL A 245 -11.44 -6.97 -0.99
C VAL A 245 -12.06 -6.46 0.30
N PHE A 246 -12.07 -5.14 0.48
CA PHE A 246 -12.61 -4.44 1.62
C PHE A 246 -13.74 -3.52 1.17
N GLN A 247 -14.83 -3.50 1.91
CA GLN A 247 -15.98 -2.64 1.63
C GLN A 247 -15.96 -1.44 2.56
N ILE A 248 -15.93 -0.24 2.00
CA ILE A 248 -15.90 1.01 2.74
C ILE A 248 -17.17 1.79 2.41
N PRO A 249 -18.05 2.06 3.39
CA PRO A 249 -19.21 2.92 3.17
C PRO A 249 -18.75 4.37 2.99
N VAL A 250 -19.18 5.02 1.91
CA VAL A 250 -18.89 6.43 1.61
C VAL A 250 -20.19 7.18 1.38
N ASP A 251 -20.21 8.47 1.62
CA ASP A 251 -21.39 9.29 1.35
C ASP A 251 -21.60 9.39 -0.17
N ALA A 252 -22.84 9.26 -0.65
CA ALA A 252 -23.16 9.17 -2.08
C ALA A 252 -22.67 10.38 -2.91
N THR A 253 -22.48 11.54 -2.26
CA THR A 253 -21.97 12.76 -2.87
C THR A 253 -20.44 12.69 -3.12
N GLU A 254 -19.71 11.84 -2.41
CA GLU A 254 -18.24 11.68 -2.50
C GLU A 254 -17.83 10.59 -3.49
N SER A 255 -18.73 9.69 -3.87
CA SER A 255 -18.44 8.53 -4.72
C SER A 255 -18.43 8.82 -6.23
N ALA A 256 -18.80 10.03 -6.67
CA ALA A 256 -18.84 10.39 -8.09
C ALA A 256 -17.40 10.40 -8.67
N PRO A 257 -17.17 9.80 -9.86
CA PRO A 257 -15.87 9.88 -10.51
C PRO A 257 -15.53 11.35 -10.79
N ALA A 258 -14.31 11.78 -10.45
CA ALA A 258 -13.82 13.09 -10.82
C ALA A 258 -13.96 13.24 -12.34
N ALA A 259 -14.69 14.28 -12.77
CA ALA A 259 -14.86 14.57 -14.19
C ALA A 259 -13.46 14.81 -14.79
N LEU A 260 -13.07 13.98 -15.75
CA LEU A 260 -11.87 14.20 -16.54
C LEU A 260 -12.02 15.58 -17.21
N HIS A 261 -11.35 16.58 -16.69
CA HIS A 261 -11.23 17.88 -17.34
C HIS A 261 -10.36 17.68 -18.58
N GLY A 262 -11.02 17.42 -19.71
CA GLY A 262 -10.42 17.47 -21.02
C GLY A 262 -9.95 18.92 -21.28
N GLY A 263 -8.66 19.16 -21.11
CA GLY A 263 -8.00 20.37 -21.59
C GLY A 263 -7.98 20.36 -23.11
N ARG A 264 -8.54 21.39 -23.71
CA ARG A 264 -8.40 21.73 -25.13
C ARG A 264 -7.00 22.23 -25.42
#